data_ca159b5d0f561844e48681157a11c36d
#
_entry.id   ca159b5d0f561844e48681157a11c36d
#
_cell.length_a   1.000
_cell.length_b   1.000
_cell.length_c   1.000
_cell.angle_alpha   90.00
_cell.angle_beta   90.00
_cell.angle_gamma   90.00
#
_symmetry.space_group_name_H-M   'P 1'
#
loop_
_entity.id
_entity.type
_entity.pdbx_description
1 polymer ?
#
loop_
_entity_poly.entity_id
_entity_poly.type
_entity_poly.pdbx_seq_one_letter_code
_entity_poly.pdbx_strand_id
1 'polypeptide(L)'
;NMKVDIHSKKRNMFYDPANFSISASYNEQKQHSPEIQNDISKDYKGSFNYSYNFNPKPWEPFKNVEKLKKVKLLSELNFYYLPQSWAFNTNMHRTFTHLKMRDFNTDELGGAASSDMDLTFSKDFTWDRNFDFKYDLTKNMKFTFQTAMNSTVDEGYYTPEILKLYEDYRFSNNPYEAWKDSIQRSMATWGNPYTYQQLFSASWNVPFNRVPYIEAITANASYNATYNWNRTMQTNNVETSLGNVISSTRSWQVDGGINFETLYNKSKYWKEMQQHYTQRNLRRRAFRPKTYTEIVSLIGGEAKEIVHRLGSESLKITATTRDGKDVKLSIKPTSNTKAEIKSKEDLKNITITITTVDKSARSAGQVTVDMLAY
;
A
#
# COMPACT_ATOMS: atom_id res chain seq x y z
N ASN A 1 6.49 0.53 28.69
CA ASN A 1 6.22 -0.26 27.49
C ASN A 1 6.66 -1.69 27.71
N MET A 2 5.79 -2.62 27.45
CA MET A 2 6.08 -4.06 27.51
C MET A 2 5.67 -4.68 26.17
N LYS A 3 6.54 -5.48 25.56
CA LYS A 3 6.25 -6.24 24.36
C LYS A 3 6.75 -7.67 24.56
N VAL A 4 5.92 -8.65 24.31
CA VAL A 4 6.26 -10.06 24.40
C VAL A 4 6.14 -10.65 23.00
N ASP A 5 7.29 -11.03 22.42
CA ASP A 5 7.38 -11.78 21.18
C ASP A 5 8.03 -13.12 21.46
N ILE A 6 7.33 -14.19 21.14
CA ILE A 6 7.80 -15.55 21.39
C ILE A 6 8.32 -16.14 20.08
N HIS A 7 9.59 -16.60 20.07
CA HIS A 7 10.19 -17.23 18.91
C HIS A 7 10.26 -18.74 19.10
N SER A 8 9.66 -19.50 18.19
CA SER A 8 9.76 -20.96 18.19
C SER A 8 10.80 -21.43 17.17
N LYS A 9 11.68 -22.37 17.59
CA LYS A 9 12.63 -23.04 16.68
C LYS A 9 12.06 -24.27 15.98
N LYS A 10 10.84 -24.70 16.36
CA LYS A 10 10.15 -25.88 15.81
C LYS A 10 9.20 -25.47 14.69
N ARG A 11 8.63 -26.47 14.03
CA ARG A 11 7.61 -26.26 12.98
C ARG A 11 6.43 -25.51 13.59
N ASN A 12 6.15 -24.32 13.05
CA ASN A 12 5.10 -23.44 13.55
C ASN A 12 3.72 -24.08 13.34
N MET A 13 2.97 -24.28 14.43
CA MET A 13 1.60 -24.79 14.44
C MET A 13 0.64 -23.64 14.75
N PHE A 14 -0.63 -23.75 14.34
CA PHE A 14 -1.62 -22.67 14.51
C PHE A 14 -1.81 -22.22 15.98
N TYR A 15 -1.61 -23.13 16.94
CA TYR A 15 -1.69 -22.84 18.38
C TYR A 15 -0.32 -22.49 19.03
N ASP A 16 0.74 -22.36 18.22
CA ASP A 16 2.08 -22.03 18.75
C ASP A 16 2.06 -20.61 19.34
N PRO A 17 2.57 -20.42 20.56
CA PRO A 17 2.73 -19.10 21.15
C PRO A 17 3.49 -18.09 20.28
N ALA A 18 4.34 -18.56 19.37
CA ALA A 18 5.06 -17.71 18.42
C ALA A 18 4.13 -16.95 17.45
N ASN A 19 2.87 -17.37 17.29
CA ASN A 19 1.89 -16.71 16.47
C ASN A 19 1.20 -15.53 17.16
N PHE A 20 1.42 -15.38 18.46
CA PHE A 20 0.81 -14.36 19.29
C PHE A 20 1.85 -13.30 19.66
N SER A 21 1.43 -12.04 19.62
CA SER A 21 2.20 -10.96 20.24
C SER A 21 1.27 -10.10 21.09
N ILE A 22 1.74 -9.76 22.27
CA ILE A 22 1.02 -8.91 23.21
C ILE A 22 1.89 -7.71 23.51
N SER A 23 1.33 -6.51 23.47
CA SER A 23 2.00 -5.32 23.93
C SER A 23 1.10 -4.50 24.85
N ALA A 24 1.72 -3.87 25.83
CA ALA A 24 1.06 -2.93 26.72
C ALA A 24 1.95 -1.72 26.92
N SER A 25 1.34 -0.55 26.94
CA SER A 25 2.04 0.70 27.24
C SER A 25 1.17 1.59 28.12
N TYR A 26 1.83 2.28 29.03
CA TYR A 26 1.28 3.31 29.87
C TYR A 26 2.12 4.56 29.71
N ASN A 27 1.44 5.69 29.49
CA ASN A 27 2.06 7.01 29.46
C ASN A 27 1.27 7.94 30.35
N GLU A 28 1.95 8.74 31.15
CA GLU A 28 1.36 9.77 32.00
C GLU A 28 2.10 11.08 31.74
N GLN A 29 1.34 12.12 31.44
CA GLN A 29 1.82 13.45 31.25
C GLN A 29 1.18 14.35 32.30
N LYS A 30 2.00 15.13 33.03
CA LYS A 30 1.55 16.11 34.01
C LYS A 30 2.10 17.47 33.62
N GLN A 31 1.23 18.45 33.62
CA GLN A 31 1.61 19.85 33.36
C GLN A 31 1.06 20.75 34.45
N HIS A 32 1.90 21.66 34.88
CA HIS A 32 1.56 22.76 35.82
C HIS A 32 2.05 24.08 35.21
N SER A 33 1.23 25.09 35.30
CA SER A 33 1.58 26.44 34.86
C SER A 33 0.98 27.47 35.85
N PRO A 34 1.31 28.76 35.73
CA PRO A 34 0.64 29.78 36.54
C PRO A 34 -0.88 29.73 36.39
N GLU A 35 -1.41 29.46 35.21
CA GLU A 35 -2.85 29.41 34.89
C GLU A 35 -3.47 28.05 35.15
N ILE A 36 -2.67 26.98 35.07
CA ILE A 36 -3.12 25.58 35.19
C ILE A 36 -2.63 25.04 36.53
N GLN A 37 -3.56 24.72 37.43
CA GLN A 37 -3.22 24.11 38.70
C GLN A 37 -2.77 22.67 38.51
N ASN A 38 -3.48 21.91 37.66
CA ASN A 38 -3.18 20.53 37.37
C ASN A 38 -3.79 20.11 36.03
N ASP A 39 -2.95 19.66 35.12
CA ASP A 39 -3.36 19.01 33.87
C ASP A 39 -2.67 17.64 33.81
N ILE A 40 -3.46 16.58 33.90
CA ILE A 40 -2.95 15.21 33.87
C ILE A 40 -3.64 14.46 32.75
N SER A 41 -2.83 13.92 31.88
CA SER A 41 -3.26 13.00 30.83
C SER A 41 -2.65 11.62 31.04
N LYS A 42 -3.49 10.60 31.06
CA LYS A 42 -3.11 9.20 31.21
C LYS A 42 -3.55 8.40 30.00
N ASP A 43 -2.61 7.73 29.37
CA ASP A 43 -2.77 6.89 28.19
C ASP A 43 -2.46 5.44 28.52
N TYR A 44 -3.42 4.56 28.30
CA TYR A 44 -3.28 3.11 28.44
C TYR A 44 -3.51 2.48 27.08
N LYS A 45 -2.54 1.76 26.55
CA LYS A 45 -2.65 1.03 25.28
C LYS A 45 -2.35 -0.42 25.50
N GLY A 46 -3.21 -1.28 24.98
CA GLY A 46 -3.02 -2.71 24.95
C GLY A 46 -3.24 -3.23 23.54
N SER A 47 -2.38 -4.12 23.05
CA SER A 47 -2.61 -4.79 21.78
C SER A 47 -2.38 -6.29 21.91
N PHE A 48 -3.20 -7.03 21.20
CA PHE A 48 -3.05 -8.46 21.01
C PHE A 48 -3.12 -8.74 19.51
N ASN A 49 -2.09 -9.40 18.98
CA ASN A 49 -2.02 -9.75 17.58
C ASN A 49 -1.81 -11.25 17.47
N TYR A 50 -2.59 -11.88 16.62
CA TYR A 50 -2.44 -13.25 16.21
C TYR A 50 -2.30 -13.30 14.69
N SER A 51 -1.31 -14.02 14.19
CA SER A 51 -1.16 -14.25 12.75
C SER A 51 -0.60 -15.64 12.47
N TYR A 52 -1.25 -16.36 11.58
CA TYR A 52 -0.81 -17.68 11.18
C TYR A 52 -0.89 -17.86 9.66
N ASN A 53 0.22 -18.36 9.09
CA ASN A 53 0.31 -18.73 7.69
C ASN A 53 0.33 -20.26 7.57
N PHE A 54 -0.71 -20.81 6.98
CA PHE A 54 -0.87 -22.27 6.86
C PHE A 54 0.08 -22.88 5.84
N ASN A 55 0.50 -22.12 4.81
CA ASN A 55 1.31 -22.60 3.69
C ASN A 55 0.80 -23.94 3.11
N PRO A 56 -0.49 -24.04 2.73
CA PRO A 56 -1.09 -25.29 2.31
C PRO A 56 -0.47 -25.78 1.01
N LYS A 57 -0.31 -27.11 0.93
CA LYS A 57 0.04 -27.75 -0.35
C LYS A 57 -1.22 -27.96 -1.16
N PRO A 58 -1.19 -27.68 -2.48
CA PRO A 58 -2.33 -27.94 -3.32
C PRO A 58 -2.57 -29.47 -3.46
N TRP A 59 -3.80 -29.86 -3.35
CA TRP A 59 -4.24 -31.20 -3.69
C TRP A 59 -4.51 -31.26 -5.20
N GLU A 60 -3.79 -32.12 -5.91
CA GLU A 60 -3.82 -32.30 -7.37
C GLU A 60 -4.36 -33.70 -7.71
N PRO A 61 -5.71 -33.92 -7.71
CA PRO A 61 -6.31 -35.26 -7.78
C PRO A 61 -6.02 -35.98 -9.08
N PHE A 62 -5.82 -35.26 -10.19
CA PHE A 62 -5.71 -35.83 -11.52
C PHE A 62 -4.28 -35.85 -12.08
N LYS A 63 -3.29 -35.43 -11.29
CA LYS A 63 -1.88 -35.33 -11.72
C LYS A 63 -1.30 -36.66 -12.21
N ASN A 64 -1.69 -37.78 -11.57
CA ASN A 64 -1.12 -39.10 -11.86
C ASN A 64 -1.97 -39.95 -12.81
N VAL A 65 -3.09 -39.43 -13.35
CA VAL A 65 -3.99 -40.15 -14.21
C VAL A 65 -3.50 -40.02 -15.68
N GLU A 66 -2.94 -41.09 -16.24
CA GLU A 66 -2.33 -41.08 -17.59
C GLU A 66 -3.30 -40.64 -18.69
N LYS A 67 -4.57 -41.06 -18.60
CA LYS A 67 -5.62 -40.73 -19.60
C LYS A 67 -5.92 -39.22 -19.61
N LEU A 68 -5.77 -38.54 -18.49
CA LEU A 68 -6.05 -37.11 -18.34
C LEU A 68 -4.83 -36.21 -18.60
N LYS A 69 -3.63 -36.77 -18.71
CA LYS A 69 -2.41 -36.02 -19.09
C LYS A 69 -2.53 -35.29 -20.42
N LYS A 70 -3.36 -35.81 -21.34
CA LYS A 70 -3.64 -35.17 -22.63
C LYS A 70 -4.46 -33.88 -22.51
N VAL A 71 -5.25 -33.74 -21.44
CA VAL A 71 -6.07 -32.55 -21.16
C VAL A 71 -5.43 -31.77 -20.03
N LYS A 72 -4.53 -30.85 -20.34
CA LYS A 72 -3.77 -30.06 -19.37
C LYS A 72 -4.66 -29.34 -18.33
N LEU A 73 -5.85 -28.90 -18.75
CA LEU A 73 -6.81 -28.24 -17.84
C LEU A 73 -7.22 -29.14 -16.68
N LEU A 74 -7.49 -30.42 -16.93
CA LEU A 74 -7.89 -31.38 -15.91
C LEU A 74 -6.69 -31.94 -15.13
N SER A 75 -5.58 -32.23 -15.81
CA SER A 75 -4.38 -32.76 -15.14
C SER A 75 -3.74 -31.79 -14.16
N GLU A 76 -3.90 -30.48 -14.36
CA GLU A 76 -3.36 -29.42 -13.51
C GLU A 76 -4.42 -28.81 -12.59
N LEU A 77 -5.61 -29.42 -12.50
CA LEU A 77 -6.63 -29.00 -11.56
C LEU A 77 -6.11 -29.18 -10.12
N ASN A 78 -6.20 -28.14 -9.35
CA ASN A 78 -5.66 -28.12 -7.99
C ASN A 78 -6.61 -27.37 -7.05
N PHE A 79 -6.66 -27.84 -5.82
CA PHE A 79 -7.48 -27.25 -4.77
C PHE A 79 -6.67 -27.12 -3.48
N TYR A 80 -6.91 -26.05 -2.74
CA TYR A 80 -6.40 -25.91 -1.39
C TYR A 80 -7.54 -26.09 -0.40
N TYR A 81 -7.36 -26.98 0.58
CA TYR A 81 -8.35 -27.21 1.63
C TYR A 81 -8.21 -26.27 2.82
N LEU A 82 -6.99 -25.74 3.04
CA LEU A 82 -6.70 -24.84 4.13
C LEU A 82 -6.52 -23.41 3.60
N PRO A 83 -6.86 -22.39 4.39
CA PRO A 83 -6.59 -21.01 4.03
C PRO A 83 -5.09 -20.75 3.92
N GLN A 84 -4.71 -19.66 3.25
CA GLN A 84 -3.31 -19.22 3.17
C GLN A 84 -2.88 -18.57 4.47
N SER A 85 -3.68 -17.67 4.96
CA SER A 85 -3.39 -16.96 6.20
C SER A 85 -4.66 -16.52 6.92
N TRP A 86 -4.50 -16.43 8.22
CA TRP A 86 -5.48 -15.89 9.12
C TRP A 86 -4.78 -14.96 10.09
N ALA A 87 -5.25 -13.72 10.22
CA ALA A 87 -4.75 -12.78 11.19
C ALA A 87 -5.90 -12.10 11.93
N PHE A 88 -5.69 -11.91 13.22
CA PHE A 88 -6.59 -11.17 14.10
C PHE A 88 -5.78 -10.18 14.92
N ASN A 89 -6.12 -8.92 14.82
CA ASN A 89 -5.46 -7.85 15.57
C ASN A 89 -6.50 -7.11 16.40
N THR A 90 -6.20 -6.88 17.65
CA THR A 90 -7.06 -6.10 18.53
C THR A 90 -6.24 -5.09 19.32
N ASN A 91 -6.70 -3.87 19.34
CA ASN A 91 -6.07 -2.76 20.03
C ASN A 91 -7.08 -2.10 20.97
N MET A 92 -6.69 -1.93 22.21
CA MET A 92 -7.44 -1.18 23.21
C MET A 92 -6.68 0.09 23.54
N HIS A 93 -7.35 1.21 23.53
CA HIS A 93 -6.80 2.50 23.88
C HIS A 93 -7.75 3.23 24.82
N ARG A 94 -7.27 3.45 26.05
CA ARG A 94 -8.00 4.17 27.07
C ARG A 94 -7.25 5.44 27.42
N THR A 95 -7.90 6.57 27.29
CA THR A 95 -7.39 7.89 27.72
C THR A 95 -8.23 8.42 28.87
N PHE A 96 -7.56 9.05 29.79
CA PHE A 96 -8.17 9.81 30.87
C PHE A 96 -7.42 11.11 31.04
N THR A 97 -8.10 12.23 30.90
CA THR A 97 -7.52 13.55 31.11
C THR A 97 -8.34 14.32 32.16
N HIS A 98 -7.65 15.02 33.03
CA HIS A 98 -8.30 15.99 33.89
C HIS A 98 -7.54 17.31 33.94
N LEU A 99 -8.29 18.39 33.93
CA LEU A 99 -7.79 19.74 33.92
C LEU A 99 -8.41 20.51 35.06
N LYS A 100 -7.57 21.13 35.92
CA LYS A 100 -7.98 22.09 36.94
C LYS A 100 -7.25 23.41 36.67
N MET A 101 -8.01 24.44 36.37
CA MET A 101 -7.49 25.78 36.17
C MET A 101 -7.46 26.56 37.50
N ARG A 102 -6.58 27.54 37.61
CA ARG A 102 -6.54 28.45 38.73
C ARG A 102 -7.48 29.63 38.46
N ASP A 103 -8.26 30.03 39.49
CA ASP A 103 -9.04 31.25 39.43
C ASP A 103 -8.18 32.41 39.88
N PHE A 104 -8.04 33.43 39.03
CA PHE A 104 -7.31 34.67 39.32
C PHE A 104 -8.24 35.82 39.65
N ASN A 105 -9.56 35.61 39.70
CA ASN A 105 -10.51 36.65 40.10
C ASN A 105 -10.42 36.87 41.61
N THR A 106 -9.53 37.76 42.01
CA THR A 106 -9.59 38.36 43.34
C THR A 106 -10.68 39.41 43.30
N ASP A 107 -11.81 39.13 43.97
CA ASP A 107 -12.80 40.15 44.18
C ASP A 107 -12.13 41.30 44.92
N GLU A 108 -12.19 42.54 44.38
CA GLU A 108 -11.65 43.77 44.96
C GLU A 108 -12.25 44.11 46.37
N LEU A 109 -13.21 43.34 46.86
CA LEU A 109 -13.90 43.51 48.12
C LEU A 109 -13.41 42.64 49.30
N GLY A 110 -12.22 41.99 49.19
CA GLY A 110 -11.58 41.35 50.34
C GLY A 110 -12.31 40.13 50.92
N GLY A 111 -13.24 39.56 50.21
CA GLY A 111 -13.85 38.27 50.52
C GLY A 111 -13.03 37.16 49.89
N ALA A 112 -12.50 36.26 50.70
CA ALA A 112 -11.85 35.05 50.24
C ALA A 112 -12.89 34.07 49.61
N ALA A 113 -13.42 34.44 48.48
CA ALA A 113 -14.13 33.52 47.59
C ALA A 113 -13.16 33.06 46.53
N SER A 114 -12.25 32.14 46.88
CA SER A 114 -11.61 31.33 45.85
C SER A 114 -12.71 30.40 45.34
N SER A 115 -13.43 30.83 44.32
CA SER A 115 -14.20 29.90 43.53
C SER A 115 -13.19 29.01 42.77
N ASP A 116 -12.82 27.91 43.39
CA ASP A 116 -12.06 26.89 42.70
C ASP A 116 -12.81 26.58 41.43
N MET A 117 -12.19 26.78 40.25
CA MET A 117 -12.79 26.41 38.98
C MET A 117 -13.08 24.91 39.00
N ASP A 118 -14.23 24.53 38.48
CA ASP A 118 -14.67 23.15 38.47
C ASP A 118 -13.66 22.28 37.74
N LEU A 119 -13.40 21.12 38.33
CA LEU A 119 -12.54 20.10 37.72
C LEU A 119 -13.20 19.55 36.46
N THR A 120 -12.55 19.74 35.32
CA THR A 120 -12.98 19.20 34.06
C THR A 120 -12.23 17.90 33.76
N PHE A 121 -12.93 16.85 33.40
CA PHE A 121 -12.32 15.60 33.00
C PHE A 121 -12.94 15.06 31.72
N SER A 122 -12.10 14.37 30.90
CA SER A 122 -12.50 13.65 29.72
C SER A 122 -11.97 12.23 29.78
N LYS A 123 -12.75 11.31 29.31
CA LYS A 123 -12.37 9.91 29.22
C LYS A 123 -12.87 9.32 27.91
N ASP A 124 -12.03 8.48 27.34
CA ASP A 124 -12.36 7.73 26.13
C ASP A 124 -11.72 6.34 26.20
N PHE A 125 -12.50 5.33 25.88
CA PHE A 125 -12.02 3.95 25.82
C PHE A 125 -12.48 3.31 24.53
N THR A 126 -11.55 3.18 23.57
CA THR A 126 -11.78 2.58 22.27
C THR A 126 -11.22 1.16 22.20
N TRP A 127 -11.88 0.34 21.41
CA TRP A 127 -11.50 -1.03 21.15
C TRP A 127 -11.65 -1.34 19.68
N ASP A 128 -10.48 -1.42 18.99
CA ASP A 128 -10.37 -1.69 17.58
C ASP A 128 -10.05 -3.16 17.34
N ARG A 129 -10.69 -3.75 16.35
CA ARG A 129 -10.53 -5.14 15.98
C ARG A 129 -10.47 -5.27 14.47
N ASN A 130 -9.43 -5.94 13.99
CA ASN A 130 -9.22 -6.21 12.59
C ASN A 130 -9.09 -7.73 12.39
N PHE A 131 -9.72 -8.22 11.37
CA PHE A 131 -9.64 -9.61 10.97
C PHE A 131 -9.29 -9.69 9.49
N ASP A 132 -8.25 -10.45 9.17
CA ASP A 132 -7.77 -10.70 7.82
C ASP A 132 -7.80 -12.19 7.53
N PHE A 133 -8.44 -12.57 6.44
CA PHE A 133 -8.54 -13.93 5.99
C PHE A 133 -8.21 -14.02 4.50
N LYS A 134 -7.23 -14.87 4.14
CA LYS A 134 -6.84 -15.12 2.75
C LYS A 134 -7.01 -16.60 2.44
N TYR A 135 -7.74 -16.87 1.38
CA TYR A 135 -8.01 -18.23 0.93
C TYR A 135 -7.82 -18.35 -0.58
N ASP A 136 -6.93 -19.24 -0.98
CA ASP A 136 -6.76 -19.61 -2.37
C ASP A 136 -7.55 -20.91 -2.60
N LEU A 137 -8.64 -20.85 -3.36
CA LEU A 137 -9.40 -22.05 -3.71
C LEU A 137 -8.59 -22.91 -4.67
N THR A 138 -7.96 -22.25 -5.64
CA THR A 138 -7.04 -22.86 -6.59
C THR A 138 -5.82 -21.94 -6.75
N LYS A 139 -4.76 -22.41 -7.44
CA LYS A 139 -3.61 -21.54 -7.79
C LYS A 139 -4.02 -20.26 -8.54
N ASN A 140 -5.16 -20.31 -9.23
CA ASN A 140 -5.64 -19.24 -10.11
C ASN A 140 -6.82 -18.46 -9.51
N MET A 141 -7.41 -18.91 -8.40
CA MET A 141 -8.59 -18.30 -7.80
C MET A 141 -8.30 -18.01 -6.32
N LYS A 142 -8.33 -16.73 -5.98
CA LYS A 142 -7.95 -16.21 -4.68
C LYS A 142 -9.06 -15.36 -4.09
N PHE A 143 -9.26 -15.50 -2.81
CA PHE A 143 -10.21 -14.73 -2.01
C PHE A 143 -9.49 -14.03 -0.87
N THR A 144 -9.88 -12.80 -0.63
CA THR A 144 -9.44 -12.02 0.53
C THR A 144 -10.66 -11.44 1.21
N PHE A 145 -10.73 -11.62 2.51
CA PHE A 145 -11.76 -11.05 3.35
C PHE A 145 -11.12 -10.31 4.50
N GLN A 146 -11.47 -9.04 4.66
CA GLN A 146 -10.94 -8.17 5.69
C GLN A 146 -12.10 -7.48 6.39
N THR A 147 -12.03 -7.39 7.71
CA THR A 147 -12.95 -6.58 8.49
C THR A 147 -12.20 -5.68 9.44
N ALA A 148 -12.71 -4.47 9.62
CA ALA A 148 -12.26 -3.53 10.64
C ALA A 148 -13.49 -3.05 11.42
N MET A 149 -13.43 -3.15 12.74
CA MET A 149 -14.49 -2.75 13.63
C MET A 149 -13.93 -1.90 14.76
N ASN A 150 -14.43 -0.68 14.87
CA ASN A 150 -14.07 0.20 15.96
C ASN A 150 -15.26 0.35 16.90
N SER A 151 -15.02 0.17 18.18
CA SER A 151 -16.02 0.18 19.23
C SER A 151 -15.56 1.04 20.40
N THR A 152 -16.49 1.60 21.12
CA THR A 152 -16.25 2.20 22.44
C THR A 152 -16.57 1.18 23.52
N VAL A 153 -15.80 1.19 24.60
CA VAL A 153 -16.08 0.43 25.80
C VAL A 153 -16.73 1.38 26.81
N ASP A 154 -17.92 1.04 27.28
CA ASP A 154 -18.63 1.89 28.23
C ASP A 154 -17.98 1.79 29.61
N GLU A 155 -17.43 2.89 30.05
CA GLU A 155 -17.00 3.08 31.42
C GLU A 155 -18.11 3.78 32.20
N GLY A 156 -18.47 3.28 33.36
CA GLY A 156 -19.34 4.00 34.29
C GLY A 156 -18.82 5.40 34.60
N TYR A 157 -19.64 6.27 35.13
CA TYR A 157 -19.27 7.66 35.45
C TYR A 157 -18.04 7.73 36.39
N TYR A 158 -18.03 6.90 37.42
CA TYR A 158 -16.96 6.88 38.43
C TYR A 158 -15.84 5.91 38.02
N THR A 159 -14.80 6.43 37.40
CA THR A 159 -13.57 5.67 37.14
C THR A 159 -12.66 5.68 38.38
N PRO A 160 -11.68 4.76 38.46
CA PRO A 160 -10.72 4.76 39.59
C PRO A 160 -9.98 6.07 39.76
N GLU A 161 -9.75 6.81 38.69
CA GLU A 161 -9.10 8.10 38.72
C GLU A 161 -10.02 9.18 39.34
N ILE A 162 -11.31 9.19 38.97
CA ILE A 162 -12.31 10.11 39.52
C ILE A 162 -12.51 9.81 41.00
N LEU A 163 -12.61 8.55 41.38
CA LEU A 163 -12.78 8.14 42.78
C LEU A 163 -11.64 8.63 43.66
N LYS A 164 -10.39 8.67 43.17
CA LYS A 164 -9.25 9.21 43.91
C LYS A 164 -9.31 10.74 44.07
N LEU A 165 -9.97 11.44 43.17
CA LEU A 165 -10.13 12.90 43.26
C LEU A 165 -11.21 13.32 44.28
N TYR A 166 -12.15 12.41 44.57
CA TYR A 166 -13.27 12.61 45.48
C TYR A 166 -13.16 11.70 46.72
N GLU A 167 -11.96 11.53 47.28
CA GLU A 167 -11.69 10.64 48.42
C GLU A 167 -12.56 10.94 49.67
N ASP A 168 -13.00 12.18 49.82
CA ASP A 168 -13.86 12.63 50.95
C ASP A 168 -15.33 12.26 50.75
N TYR A 169 -15.75 11.77 49.56
CA TYR A 169 -17.15 11.38 49.31
C TYR A 169 -17.39 9.91 49.68
N ARG A 170 -18.21 9.69 50.70
CA ARG A 170 -18.71 8.35 51.07
C ARG A 170 -19.78 7.95 50.07
N PHE A 171 -19.42 7.16 49.08
CA PHE A 171 -20.39 6.55 48.15
C PHE A 171 -21.14 5.40 48.85
N SER A 172 -22.47 5.39 48.75
CA SER A 172 -23.35 4.41 49.36
C SER A 172 -23.17 2.97 48.82
N ASN A 173 -22.72 2.83 47.57
CA ASN A 173 -22.42 1.59 46.91
C ASN A 173 -20.93 1.57 46.47
N ASN A 174 -20.30 0.39 46.37
CA ASN A 174 -18.92 0.27 45.94
C ASN A 174 -18.74 0.73 44.46
N PRO A 175 -18.41 1.97 44.20
CA PRO A 175 -18.38 2.53 42.84
C PRO A 175 -17.29 1.91 41.98
N TYR A 176 -16.25 1.34 42.59
CA TYR A 176 -15.19 0.60 41.88
C TYR A 176 -15.72 -0.70 41.27
N GLU A 177 -16.55 -1.44 42.00
CA GLU A 177 -17.16 -2.65 41.46
C GLU A 177 -18.14 -2.32 40.34
N ALA A 178 -18.95 -1.28 40.51
CA ALA A 178 -19.86 -0.83 39.45
C ALA A 178 -19.10 -0.43 38.15
N TRP A 179 -17.97 0.25 38.27
CA TRP A 179 -17.09 0.55 37.14
C TRP A 179 -16.55 -0.73 36.47
N LYS A 180 -16.04 -1.67 37.26
CA LYS A 180 -15.53 -2.95 36.79
C LYS A 180 -16.62 -3.75 36.08
N ASP A 181 -17.82 -3.83 36.64
CA ASP A 181 -18.97 -4.52 36.07
C ASP A 181 -19.39 -3.87 34.73
N SER A 182 -19.37 -2.54 34.65
CA SER A 182 -19.68 -1.81 33.42
C SER A 182 -18.71 -2.20 32.29
N ILE A 183 -17.39 -2.18 32.57
CA ILE A 183 -16.38 -2.59 31.61
C ILE A 183 -16.54 -4.07 31.22
N GLN A 184 -16.70 -4.96 32.20
CA GLN A 184 -16.87 -6.38 31.91
C GLN A 184 -18.10 -6.64 31.05
N ARG A 185 -19.22 -5.99 31.33
CA ARG A 185 -20.45 -6.09 30.54
C ARG A 185 -20.24 -5.55 29.13
N SER A 186 -19.62 -4.39 28.99
CA SER A 186 -19.30 -3.80 27.69
C SER A 186 -18.35 -4.68 26.87
N MET A 187 -17.32 -5.24 27.50
CA MET A 187 -16.40 -6.17 26.83
C MET A 187 -17.08 -7.51 26.45
N ALA A 188 -17.98 -8.03 27.30
CA ALA A 188 -18.72 -9.25 27.01
C ALA A 188 -19.66 -9.10 25.80
N THR A 189 -20.17 -7.91 25.56
CA THR A 189 -21.00 -7.55 24.39
C THR A 189 -20.17 -7.03 23.20
N TRP A 190 -18.86 -7.16 23.25
CA TRP A 190 -17.91 -6.69 22.22
C TRP A 190 -17.87 -5.16 22.06
N GLY A 191 -18.21 -4.41 23.09
CA GLY A 191 -18.29 -2.96 23.09
C GLY A 191 -19.45 -2.41 22.26
N ASN A 192 -19.54 -1.10 22.17
CA ASN A 192 -20.53 -0.39 21.37
C ASN A 192 -19.89 0.00 20.02
N PRO A 193 -20.16 -0.70 18.93
CA PRO A 193 -19.55 -0.38 17.65
C PRO A 193 -20.03 1.00 17.15
N TYR A 194 -19.12 1.78 16.59
CA TYR A 194 -19.43 3.04 15.93
C TYR A 194 -19.02 3.06 14.45
N THR A 195 -18.02 2.22 14.06
CA THR A 195 -17.72 1.97 12.66
C THR A 195 -17.50 0.49 12.42
N TYR A 196 -17.98 0.01 11.30
CA TYR A 196 -17.71 -1.33 10.80
C TYR A 196 -17.43 -1.26 9.30
N GLN A 197 -16.30 -1.81 8.90
CA GLN A 197 -15.91 -1.91 7.50
C GLN A 197 -15.67 -3.38 7.15
N GLN A 198 -16.10 -3.76 5.98
CA GLN A 198 -15.86 -5.08 5.42
C GLN A 198 -15.40 -4.93 3.97
N LEU A 199 -14.31 -5.61 3.64
CA LEU A 199 -13.78 -5.71 2.30
C LEU A 199 -13.74 -7.18 1.91
N PHE A 200 -14.38 -7.50 0.81
CA PHE A 200 -14.28 -8.80 0.16
C PHE A 200 -13.71 -8.60 -1.24
N SER A 201 -12.65 -9.33 -1.57
CA SER A 201 -12.12 -9.37 -2.93
C SER A 201 -11.93 -10.81 -3.40
N ALA A 202 -12.31 -11.04 -4.64
CA ALA A 202 -12.10 -12.29 -5.33
C ALA A 202 -11.37 -12.01 -6.65
N SER A 203 -10.34 -12.77 -6.95
CA SER A 203 -9.61 -12.69 -8.21
C SER A 203 -9.49 -14.07 -8.85
N TRP A 204 -9.74 -14.13 -10.12
CA TRP A 204 -9.68 -15.35 -10.90
C TRP A 204 -8.91 -15.14 -12.20
N ASN A 205 -7.77 -15.79 -12.31
CA ASN A 205 -7.00 -15.87 -13.55
C ASN A 205 -7.48 -17.10 -14.33
N VAL A 206 -8.26 -16.87 -15.38
CA VAL A 206 -8.81 -17.99 -16.16
C VAL A 206 -7.68 -18.72 -16.89
N PRO A 207 -7.49 -20.02 -16.64
CA PRO A 207 -6.34 -20.77 -17.17
C PRO A 207 -6.52 -21.19 -18.63
N PHE A 208 -6.81 -20.24 -19.54
CA PHE A 208 -6.93 -20.53 -20.98
C PHE A 208 -5.64 -21.07 -21.60
N ASN A 209 -4.49 -20.75 -21.01
CA ASN A 209 -3.18 -21.28 -21.42
C ASN A 209 -3.07 -22.81 -21.31
N ARG A 210 -4.02 -23.46 -20.63
CA ARG A 210 -4.08 -24.93 -20.48
C ARG A 210 -5.03 -25.58 -21.45
N VAL A 211 -5.80 -24.80 -22.21
CA VAL A 211 -6.77 -25.32 -23.20
C VAL A 211 -6.16 -25.22 -24.57
N PRO A 212 -6.03 -26.36 -25.31
CA PRO A 212 -5.52 -26.36 -26.69
C PRO A 212 -6.35 -25.40 -27.55
N TYR A 213 -5.72 -24.70 -28.45
CA TYR A 213 -6.27 -23.69 -29.38
C TYR A 213 -6.53 -22.30 -28.81
N ILE A 214 -6.85 -22.14 -27.52
CA ILE A 214 -7.13 -20.83 -26.91
C ILE A 214 -6.04 -20.37 -25.92
N GLU A 215 -4.90 -21.05 -25.88
CA GLU A 215 -3.77 -20.72 -25.00
C GLU A 215 -3.16 -19.33 -25.24
N ALA A 216 -3.47 -18.72 -26.39
CA ALA A 216 -3.09 -17.35 -26.69
C ALA A 216 -3.97 -16.29 -25.97
N ILE A 217 -5.10 -16.72 -25.41
CA ILE A 217 -6.03 -15.84 -24.71
C ILE A 217 -5.69 -15.83 -23.22
N THR A 218 -5.63 -14.64 -22.65
CA THR A 218 -5.56 -14.43 -21.21
C THR A 218 -6.83 -13.72 -20.77
N ALA A 219 -7.42 -14.14 -19.66
CA ALA A 219 -8.53 -13.44 -19.05
C ALA A 219 -8.37 -13.46 -17.54
N ASN A 220 -8.59 -12.31 -16.93
CA ASN A 220 -8.58 -12.10 -15.50
C ASN A 220 -9.92 -11.50 -15.11
N ALA A 221 -10.55 -12.04 -14.10
CA ALA A 221 -11.76 -11.50 -13.51
C ALA A 221 -11.48 -11.14 -12.06
N SER A 222 -11.91 -9.97 -11.65
CA SER A 222 -11.86 -9.55 -10.26
C SER A 222 -13.21 -9.02 -9.81
N TYR A 223 -13.53 -9.30 -8.56
CA TYR A 223 -14.71 -8.81 -7.89
C TYR A 223 -14.28 -8.18 -6.56
N ASN A 224 -14.69 -6.96 -6.32
CA ASN A 224 -14.46 -6.25 -5.07
C ASN A 224 -15.79 -5.76 -4.52
N ALA A 225 -16.01 -6.02 -3.24
CA ALA A 225 -17.17 -5.54 -2.51
C ALA A 225 -16.72 -4.89 -1.21
N THR A 226 -17.19 -3.68 -0.97
CA THR A 226 -16.97 -2.96 0.28
C THR A 226 -18.31 -2.72 0.95
N TYR A 227 -18.34 -2.88 2.25
CA TYR A 227 -19.47 -2.54 3.10
C TYR A 227 -18.97 -1.69 4.25
N ASN A 228 -19.56 -0.52 4.42
CA ASN A 228 -19.25 0.40 5.51
C ASN A 228 -20.53 0.71 6.27
N TRP A 229 -20.46 0.58 7.56
CA TRP A 229 -21.52 0.97 8.49
C TRP A 229 -20.93 1.95 9.51
N ASN A 230 -21.60 3.08 9.67
CA ASN A 230 -21.22 4.11 10.65
C ASN A 230 -22.45 4.45 11.48
N ARG A 231 -22.24 4.48 12.79
CA ARG A 231 -23.26 4.99 13.72
C ARG A 231 -23.38 6.50 13.57
N THR A 232 -24.56 6.99 13.42
CA THR A 232 -24.80 8.44 13.49
C THR A 232 -24.59 8.95 14.90
N MET A 233 -23.85 10.05 15.06
CA MET A 233 -23.73 10.72 16.35
C MET A 233 -25.11 11.24 16.77
N GLN A 234 -25.55 10.86 17.97
CA GLN A 234 -26.72 11.46 18.57
C GLN A 234 -26.34 12.85 19.07
N THR A 235 -26.87 13.88 18.45
CA THR A 235 -26.76 15.25 18.95
C THR A 235 -27.82 15.44 20.02
N ASN A 236 -27.44 15.87 21.20
CA ASN A 236 -28.30 15.98 22.41
C ASN A 236 -29.53 16.89 22.25
N ASN A 237 -29.72 17.56 21.11
CA ASN A 237 -30.78 18.52 20.86
C ASN A 237 -31.79 18.14 19.77
N VAL A 238 -31.72 16.92 19.22
CA VAL A 238 -32.63 16.47 18.17
C VAL A 238 -33.31 15.18 18.63
N GLU A 239 -34.62 15.25 18.87
CA GLU A 239 -35.46 14.10 19.20
C GLU A 239 -35.53 13.04 18.06
N THR A 240 -35.03 13.39 16.89
CA THR A 240 -35.09 12.52 15.71
C THR A 240 -33.73 11.83 15.49
N SER A 241 -33.64 10.56 15.78
CA SER A 241 -32.50 9.74 15.39
C SER A 241 -32.51 9.62 13.87
N LEU A 242 -31.49 10.14 13.20
CA LEU A 242 -31.30 10.03 11.75
C LEU A 242 -30.94 8.60 11.30
N GLY A 243 -30.79 7.66 12.24
CA GLY A 243 -30.38 6.29 11.97
C GLY A 243 -28.89 6.15 11.63
N ASN A 244 -28.48 4.95 11.28
CA ASN A 244 -27.09 4.65 10.95
C ASN A 244 -26.85 4.79 9.44
N VAL A 245 -25.63 5.17 9.07
CA VAL A 245 -25.24 5.32 7.65
C VAL A 245 -24.66 4.01 7.15
N ILE A 246 -25.21 3.49 6.08
CA ILE A 246 -24.72 2.28 5.40
C ILE A 246 -24.32 2.64 3.98
N SER A 247 -23.11 2.26 3.59
CA SER A 247 -22.59 2.38 2.24
C SER A 247 -22.08 1.03 1.76
N SER A 248 -22.52 0.61 0.58
CA SER A 248 -22.06 -0.62 -0.05
C SER A 248 -21.70 -0.36 -1.50
N THR A 249 -20.46 -0.71 -1.87
CA THR A 249 -19.97 -0.59 -3.24
C THR A 249 -19.56 -1.96 -3.74
N ARG A 250 -19.91 -2.28 -4.97
CA ARG A 250 -19.54 -3.52 -5.65
C ARG A 250 -18.97 -3.20 -7.01
N SER A 251 -17.85 -3.79 -7.34
CA SER A 251 -17.21 -3.61 -8.64
C SER A 251 -16.81 -4.96 -9.24
N TRP A 252 -17.05 -5.09 -10.53
CA TRP A 252 -16.62 -6.20 -11.35
C TRP A 252 -15.66 -5.65 -12.39
N GLN A 253 -14.54 -6.31 -12.54
CA GLN A 253 -13.59 -6.01 -13.60
C GLN A 253 -13.21 -7.30 -14.29
N VAL A 254 -13.29 -7.30 -15.61
CA VAL A 254 -12.88 -8.42 -16.46
C VAL A 254 -11.92 -7.87 -17.50
N ASP A 255 -10.69 -8.34 -17.46
CA ASP A 255 -9.63 -7.97 -18.38
C ASP A 255 -9.31 -9.15 -19.28
N GLY A 256 -9.25 -8.92 -20.58
CA GLY A 256 -8.90 -9.93 -21.56
C GLY A 256 -7.75 -9.46 -22.45
N GLY A 257 -6.89 -10.39 -22.83
CA GLY A 257 -5.78 -10.13 -23.74
C GLY A 257 -5.54 -11.28 -24.68
N ILE A 258 -5.00 -10.99 -25.86
CA ILE A 258 -4.59 -12.00 -26.84
C ILE A 258 -3.09 -11.87 -27.05
N ASN A 259 -2.35 -12.95 -26.79
CA ASN A 259 -0.94 -13.03 -27.08
C ASN A 259 -0.73 -13.59 -28.50
N PHE A 260 -0.59 -12.69 -29.45
CA PHE A 260 -0.38 -13.05 -30.85
C PHE A 260 0.92 -13.84 -31.09
N GLU A 261 1.95 -13.62 -30.27
CA GLU A 261 3.21 -14.36 -30.37
C GLU A 261 2.99 -15.86 -30.13
N THR A 262 2.18 -16.23 -29.13
CA THR A 262 1.80 -17.61 -28.86
C THR A 262 1.01 -18.20 -30.01
N LEU A 263 0.16 -17.41 -30.67
CA LEU A 263 -0.63 -17.81 -31.82
C LEU A 263 0.26 -18.05 -33.06
N TYR A 264 1.18 -17.12 -33.32
CA TYR A 264 2.11 -17.22 -34.47
C TYR A 264 3.07 -18.38 -34.33
N ASN A 265 3.54 -18.68 -33.13
CA ASN A 265 4.45 -19.81 -32.90
C ASN A 265 3.83 -21.17 -33.11
N LYS A 266 2.50 -21.29 -33.26
CA LYS A 266 1.81 -22.54 -33.63
C LYS A 266 1.89 -22.85 -35.13
N SER A 267 1.92 -21.82 -35.96
CA SER A 267 2.07 -21.97 -37.40
C SER A 267 3.54 -22.07 -37.75
N LYS A 268 3.92 -23.15 -38.48
CA LYS A 268 5.30 -23.36 -38.95
C LYS A 268 5.79 -22.16 -39.78
N TYR A 269 4.93 -21.64 -40.64
CA TYR A 269 5.21 -20.49 -41.49
C TYR A 269 5.51 -19.21 -40.66
N TRP A 270 4.65 -18.86 -39.71
CA TRP A 270 4.84 -17.67 -38.87
C TRP A 270 6.06 -17.79 -37.94
N LYS A 271 6.35 -19.02 -37.47
CA LYS A 271 7.53 -19.29 -36.66
C LYS A 271 8.83 -19.06 -37.44
N GLU A 272 8.90 -19.52 -38.67
CA GLU A 272 10.05 -19.29 -39.56
C GLU A 272 10.22 -17.81 -39.87
N MET A 273 9.15 -17.11 -40.19
CA MET A 273 9.15 -15.65 -40.39
C MET A 273 9.68 -14.91 -39.17
N GLN A 274 9.18 -15.22 -37.96
CA GLN A 274 9.63 -14.60 -36.73
C GLN A 274 11.11 -14.86 -36.46
N GLN A 275 11.61 -16.07 -36.73
CA GLN A 275 13.03 -16.40 -36.61
C GLN A 275 13.88 -15.56 -37.56
N HIS A 276 13.44 -15.40 -38.80
CA HIS A 276 14.12 -14.53 -39.75
C HIS A 276 14.19 -13.07 -39.31
N TYR A 277 13.08 -12.53 -38.79
CA TYR A 277 13.03 -11.19 -38.26
C TYR A 277 13.87 -11.00 -36.98
N THR A 278 13.87 -11.99 -36.11
CA THR A 278 14.68 -11.97 -34.88
C THR A 278 16.16 -12.03 -35.20
N GLN A 279 16.60 -12.87 -36.14
CA GLN A 279 17.98 -12.93 -36.57
C GLN A 279 18.43 -11.63 -37.25
N ARG A 280 17.57 -11.02 -38.07
CA ARG A 280 17.84 -9.72 -38.68
C ARG A 280 17.97 -8.61 -37.65
N ASN A 281 17.15 -8.63 -36.61
CA ASN A 281 17.21 -7.67 -35.51
C ASN A 281 18.41 -7.91 -34.58
N LEU A 282 18.83 -9.16 -34.37
CA LEU A 282 20.05 -9.48 -33.63
C LEU A 282 21.30 -8.98 -34.36
N ARG A 283 21.34 -9.09 -35.69
CA ARG A 283 22.41 -8.49 -36.50
C ARG A 283 22.41 -6.95 -36.39
N ARG A 284 21.24 -6.30 -36.26
CA ARG A 284 21.09 -4.84 -36.06
C ARG A 284 21.39 -4.41 -34.63
N ARG A 285 21.10 -5.23 -33.61
CA ARG A 285 21.48 -5.00 -32.21
C ARG A 285 22.98 -5.08 -31.95
N ALA A 286 23.76 -5.58 -32.90
CA ALA A 286 25.22 -5.50 -32.86
C ALA A 286 25.77 -4.07 -33.14
N PHE A 287 24.87 -3.10 -33.40
CA PHE A 287 25.28 -1.69 -33.47
C PHE A 287 25.77 -1.23 -32.10
N ARG A 288 27.07 -1.03 -32.00
CA ARG A 288 27.68 -0.39 -30.82
C ARG A 288 27.78 1.09 -31.09
N PRO A 289 27.08 1.95 -30.34
CA PRO A 289 27.22 3.38 -30.51
C PRO A 289 28.68 3.77 -30.25
N LYS A 290 29.29 4.47 -31.20
CA LYS A 290 30.58 5.09 -31.01
C LYS A 290 30.36 6.51 -30.49
N THR A 291 31.13 6.91 -29.50
CA THR A 291 31.06 8.24 -28.87
C THR A 291 32.39 8.98 -29.12
N TYR A 292 32.27 10.25 -29.42
CA TYR A 292 33.36 11.22 -29.48
C TYR A 292 33.04 12.36 -28.52
N THR A 293 34.01 12.75 -27.72
CA THR A 293 33.82 13.83 -26.74
C THR A 293 34.95 14.84 -26.89
N GLU A 294 34.60 16.12 -26.97
CA GLU A 294 35.55 17.23 -27.09
C GLU A 294 35.09 18.42 -26.26
N ILE A 295 36.06 19.16 -25.69
CA ILE A 295 35.79 20.41 -24.97
C ILE A 295 36.05 21.57 -25.90
N VAL A 296 35.02 22.37 -26.13
CA VAL A 296 35.06 23.44 -27.12
C VAL A 296 34.51 24.74 -26.53
N SER A 297 35.06 25.86 -26.98
CA SER A 297 34.47 27.19 -26.76
C SER A 297 33.83 27.68 -28.05
N LEU A 298 32.59 28.16 -27.95
CA LEU A 298 31.81 28.68 -29.08
C LEU A 298 31.53 30.16 -28.87
N ILE A 299 31.64 30.93 -29.94
CA ILE A 299 31.25 32.34 -30.00
C ILE A 299 29.81 32.40 -30.52
N GLY A 300 28.98 33.23 -29.88
CA GLY A 300 27.57 33.35 -30.24
C GLY A 300 27.41 33.83 -31.69
N GLY A 301 26.61 33.08 -32.44
CA GLY A 301 26.36 33.40 -33.86
C GLY A 301 27.35 32.79 -34.85
N GLU A 302 28.53 32.33 -34.43
CA GLU A 302 29.50 31.68 -35.32
C GLU A 302 29.31 30.17 -35.36
N ALA A 303 29.53 29.58 -36.53
CA ALA A 303 29.50 28.13 -36.74
C ALA A 303 30.91 27.56 -36.60
N LYS A 304 31.07 26.53 -35.80
CA LYS A 304 32.32 25.80 -35.60
C LYS A 304 32.24 24.39 -36.14
N GLU A 305 33.19 23.99 -36.99
CA GLU A 305 33.28 22.63 -37.49
C GLU A 305 34.02 21.73 -36.48
N ILE A 306 33.43 20.60 -36.17
CA ILE A 306 34.02 19.53 -35.33
C ILE A 306 34.25 18.28 -36.16
N VAL A 307 35.47 17.76 -36.13
CA VAL A 307 35.88 16.54 -36.83
C VAL A 307 35.80 15.35 -35.87
N HIS A 308 34.69 14.62 -35.89
CA HIS A 308 34.43 13.50 -34.98
C HIS A 308 34.88 12.13 -35.46
N ARG A 309 35.16 11.95 -36.74
CA ARG A 309 35.64 10.68 -37.38
C ARG A 309 34.84 9.43 -37.05
N LEU A 310 33.54 9.57 -36.68
CA LEU A 310 32.68 8.44 -36.27
C LEU A 310 32.16 7.59 -37.45
N GLY A 311 32.32 8.11 -38.70
CA GLY A 311 31.90 7.40 -39.92
C GLY A 311 30.37 7.27 -40.08
N SER A 312 29.57 8.17 -39.50
CA SER A 312 28.13 8.20 -39.57
C SER A 312 27.60 9.62 -39.68
N GLU A 313 26.55 9.79 -40.49
CA GLU A 313 25.79 11.06 -40.57
C GLU A 313 24.64 11.12 -39.54
N SER A 314 24.29 9.95 -38.98
CA SER A 314 23.26 9.88 -37.97
C SER A 314 23.85 10.04 -36.60
N LEU A 315 23.81 11.26 -36.08
CA LEU A 315 24.46 11.66 -34.85
C LEU A 315 23.44 12.21 -33.85
N LYS A 316 23.62 11.85 -32.61
CA LYS A 316 23.03 12.55 -31.46
C LYS A 316 24.13 13.32 -30.78
N ILE A 317 23.98 14.64 -30.72
CA ILE A 317 24.98 15.52 -30.12
C ILE A 317 24.35 16.14 -28.87
N THR A 318 25.03 16.02 -27.77
CA THR A 318 24.68 16.65 -26.50
C THR A 318 25.83 17.56 -26.06
N ALA A 319 25.51 18.69 -25.48
CA ALA A 319 26.51 19.62 -24.95
C ALA A 319 26.15 19.94 -23.50
N THR A 320 27.18 19.92 -22.66
CA THR A 320 27.04 20.23 -21.24
C THR A 320 28.06 21.26 -20.81
N THR A 321 27.68 22.21 -19.96
CA THR A 321 28.60 23.13 -19.31
C THR A 321 29.46 22.39 -18.27
N ARG A 322 30.52 23.04 -17.79
CA ARG A 322 31.37 22.51 -16.72
C ARG A 322 30.56 22.18 -15.44
N ASP A 323 29.44 22.86 -15.22
CA ASP A 323 28.53 22.67 -14.06
C ASP A 323 27.46 21.61 -14.34
N GLY A 324 27.55 20.85 -15.45
CA GLY A 324 26.63 19.76 -15.77
C GLY A 324 25.27 20.18 -16.34
N LYS A 325 25.08 21.46 -16.72
CA LYS A 325 23.83 21.93 -17.33
C LYS A 325 23.85 21.68 -18.83
N ASP A 326 22.72 21.17 -19.35
CA ASP A 326 22.53 20.93 -20.78
C ASP A 326 22.40 22.25 -21.55
N VAL A 327 23.08 22.33 -22.68
CA VAL A 327 23.08 23.48 -23.59
C VAL A 327 22.43 23.10 -24.92
N LYS A 328 21.50 23.92 -25.39
CA LYS A 328 20.87 23.74 -26.70
C LYS A 328 21.76 24.33 -27.81
N LEU A 329 22.21 23.48 -28.70
CA LEU A 329 23.00 23.85 -29.86
C LEU A 329 22.21 23.60 -31.15
N SER A 330 22.45 24.43 -32.17
CA SER A 330 22.03 24.13 -33.55
C SER A 330 23.10 23.28 -34.21
N ILE A 331 22.70 22.12 -34.73
CA ILE A 331 23.62 21.11 -35.21
C ILE A 331 23.27 20.77 -36.65
N LYS A 332 24.28 20.78 -37.53
CA LYS A 332 24.16 20.38 -38.92
C LYS A 332 25.31 19.40 -39.28
N PRO A 333 24.98 18.11 -39.48
CA PRO A 333 26.00 17.19 -39.99
C PRO A 333 26.42 17.60 -41.40
N THR A 334 27.71 17.83 -41.60
CA THR A 334 28.27 18.26 -42.87
C THR A 334 28.80 17.08 -43.66
N SER A 335 29.30 16.05 -42.98
CA SER A 335 29.72 14.78 -43.57
C SER A 335 29.70 13.66 -42.53
N ASN A 336 29.99 12.41 -42.97
CA ASN A 336 30.08 11.27 -42.06
C ASN A 336 31.22 11.37 -41.01
N THR A 337 32.11 12.37 -41.16
CA THR A 337 33.22 12.60 -40.23
C THR A 337 33.22 13.98 -39.59
N LYS A 338 32.34 14.89 -40.04
CA LYS A 338 32.32 16.30 -39.62
C LYS A 338 30.91 16.77 -39.32
N ALA A 339 30.76 17.58 -38.27
CA ALA A 339 29.53 18.25 -37.91
C ALA A 339 29.77 19.71 -37.59
N GLU A 340 28.90 20.58 -38.08
CA GLU A 340 28.89 22.01 -37.83
C GLU A 340 27.96 22.29 -36.65
N ILE A 341 28.47 23.03 -35.66
CA ILE A 341 27.75 23.34 -34.43
C ILE A 341 27.73 24.86 -34.26
N LYS A 342 26.54 25.39 -33.95
CA LYS A 342 26.30 26.79 -33.75
C LYS A 342 25.56 27.04 -32.43
N SER A 343 26.04 28.02 -31.64
CA SER A 343 25.38 28.54 -30.46
C SER A 343 24.77 29.91 -30.71
N LYS A 344 23.75 30.28 -29.98
CA LYS A 344 23.19 31.63 -29.95
C LYS A 344 23.95 32.56 -29.00
N GLU A 345 24.62 31.98 -28.00
CA GLU A 345 25.32 32.68 -26.93
C GLU A 345 26.80 32.27 -26.89
N ASP A 346 27.64 33.11 -26.30
CA ASP A 346 29.03 32.79 -26.07
C ASP A 346 29.17 31.73 -25.01
N LEU A 347 29.78 30.61 -25.34
CA LEU A 347 29.95 29.47 -24.45
C LEU A 347 31.41 29.10 -24.30
N LYS A 348 31.93 29.13 -23.07
CA LYS A 348 33.32 28.77 -22.77
C LYS A 348 33.41 27.39 -22.14
N ASN A 349 34.33 26.56 -22.64
CA ASN A 349 34.65 25.23 -22.09
C ASN A 349 33.45 24.33 -21.93
N ILE A 350 32.61 24.19 -22.95
CA ILE A 350 31.52 23.22 -22.97
C ILE A 350 32.04 21.85 -23.44
N THR A 351 31.53 20.79 -22.82
CA THR A 351 31.81 19.42 -23.24
C THR A 351 30.75 18.99 -24.25
N ILE A 352 31.18 18.70 -25.47
CA ILE A 352 30.33 18.21 -26.54
C ILE A 352 30.54 16.71 -26.68
N THR A 353 29.45 15.94 -26.59
CA THR A 353 29.44 14.47 -26.78
C THR A 353 28.65 14.14 -28.04
N ILE A 354 29.31 13.58 -29.02
CA ILE A 354 28.74 13.15 -30.30
C ILE A 354 28.60 11.61 -30.25
N THR A 355 27.39 11.09 -30.39
CA THR A 355 27.14 9.65 -30.37
C THR A 355 26.45 9.22 -31.67
N THR A 356 26.91 8.13 -32.25
CA THR A 356 26.27 7.57 -33.46
C THR A 356 24.93 6.95 -33.08
N VAL A 357 23.90 7.20 -33.92
CA VAL A 357 22.54 6.66 -33.72
C VAL A 357 22.19 5.71 -34.86
N ASP A 358 21.62 4.57 -34.54
CA ASP A 358 21.08 3.64 -35.55
C ASP A 358 19.74 4.15 -36.05
N LYS A 359 19.68 4.73 -37.24
CA LYS A 359 18.42 5.12 -37.90
C LYS A 359 17.54 3.94 -38.31
N SER A 360 18.09 2.72 -38.29
CA SER A 360 17.33 1.51 -38.69
C SER A 360 16.57 0.88 -37.54
N ALA A 361 16.68 1.41 -36.34
CA ALA A 361 15.89 0.94 -35.19
C ALA A 361 14.43 1.37 -35.34
N ARG A 362 13.59 0.49 -35.88
CA ARG A 362 12.13 0.68 -35.95
C ARG A 362 11.51 0.37 -34.60
N SER A 363 10.42 1.05 -34.27
CA SER A 363 9.64 0.72 -33.07
C SER A 363 9.05 -0.70 -33.17
N ALA A 364 8.83 -1.37 -32.02
CA ALA A 364 8.27 -2.71 -31.99
C ALA A 364 6.92 -2.80 -32.75
N GLY A 365 6.10 -1.73 -32.70
CA GLY A 365 4.83 -1.67 -33.45
C GLY A 365 5.01 -1.66 -34.96
N GLN A 366 6.06 -1.02 -35.46
CA GLN A 366 6.35 -0.95 -36.90
C GLN A 366 6.84 -2.30 -37.44
N VAL A 367 7.56 -3.06 -36.63
CA VAL A 367 7.96 -4.44 -36.98
C VAL A 367 6.74 -5.36 -37.14
N THR A 368 5.74 -5.20 -36.31
CA THR A 368 4.50 -5.97 -36.37
C THR A 368 3.69 -5.65 -37.65
N VAL A 369 3.58 -4.38 -38.01
CA VAL A 369 2.92 -3.94 -39.23
C VAL A 369 3.66 -4.45 -40.48
N ASP A 370 5.00 -4.39 -40.49
CA ASP A 370 5.80 -4.94 -41.59
C ASP A 370 5.68 -6.46 -41.71
N MET A 371 5.49 -7.20 -40.61
CA MET A 371 5.20 -8.62 -40.63
C MET A 371 3.84 -8.97 -41.25
N LEU A 372 2.85 -8.11 -41.03
CA LEU A 372 1.49 -8.28 -41.57
C LEU A 372 1.38 -7.87 -43.03
N ALA A 373 2.30 -7.08 -43.56
CA ALA A 373 2.36 -6.61 -44.92
C ALA A 373 3.09 -7.59 -45.87
N TYR A 374 3.71 -8.67 -45.35
CA TYR A 374 4.42 -9.68 -46.08
C TYR A 374 3.52 -10.90 -46.26
#